data_c8cf2ae0170f6bd6e4f4c6c58ee24f3a
#
_entry.id   c8cf2ae0170f6bd6e4f4c6c58ee24f3a
#
_cell.length_a   1.000
_cell.length_b   1.000
_cell.length_c   1.000
_cell.angle_alpha   90.00
_cell.angle_beta   90.00
_cell.angle_gamma   90.00
#
_symmetry.space_group_name_H-M   'P 1'
#
loop_
_entity.id
_entity.type
_entity.pdbx_description
1 polymer ?
#
loop_
_entity_poly.entity_id
_entity_poly.type
_entity_poly.pdbx_seq_one_letter_code
_entity_poly.pdbx_strand_id
1 'polypeptide(L)'
;EHNIELDIPELSFSDGAPHVDFIGPDLDLGFRLSKFARPASLVLSLDLVELLLGAENLSSVALYLVGREELKGVLFGRPYPIIWMADAETGFDFLPWEIESCSMTASATDASPTDHETLRGAIDDMRLYLSKMHGIERGPFRIGH
;
A
#
# COMPACT_ATOMS: atom_id res chain seq x y z
N GLU A 1 8.26 14.49 -4.96
CA GLU A 1 9.40 13.63 -5.35
C GLU A 1 8.83 12.41 -6.06
N HIS A 2 9.38 12.10 -7.24
CA HIS A 2 8.96 10.95 -8.05
C HIS A 2 10.09 9.92 -8.07
N ASN A 3 9.74 8.67 -8.37
CA ASN A 3 10.73 7.65 -8.63
C ASN A 3 11.60 8.07 -9.84
N ILE A 4 12.87 7.75 -9.77
CA ILE A 4 13.85 8.01 -10.83
C ILE A 4 14.02 6.70 -11.60
N GLU A 5 13.89 6.78 -12.91
CA GLU A 5 14.26 5.69 -13.82
C GLU A 5 15.77 5.69 -14.03
N LEU A 6 16.38 4.53 -13.83
CA LEU A 6 17.81 4.31 -14.03
C LEU A 6 18.03 3.37 -15.21
N ASP A 7 18.77 3.82 -16.19
CA ASP A 7 19.29 2.95 -17.25
C ASP A 7 20.58 2.28 -16.77
N ILE A 8 20.59 0.94 -16.72
CA ILE A 8 21.74 0.15 -16.27
C ILE A 8 22.33 -0.62 -17.48
N PRO A 9 23.15 0.02 -18.28
CA PRO A 9 23.66 -0.56 -19.54
C PRO A 9 24.52 -1.82 -19.31
N GLU A 10 25.07 -2.01 -18.11
CA GLU A 10 25.93 -3.16 -17.76
C GLU A 10 25.14 -4.45 -17.53
N LEU A 11 23.81 -4.37 -17.40
CA LEU A 11 22.91 -5.52 -17.21
C LEU A 11 22.08 -5.82 -18.45
N SER A 12 22.57 -5.49 -19.63
CA SER A 12 21.86 -5.87 -20.87
C SER A 12 21.82 -7.39 -21.02
N PHE A 13 20.61 -7.93 -21.06
CA PHE A 13 20.37 -9.32 -21.39
C PHE A 13 20.72 -9.62 -22.85
N SER A 14 20.85 -10.89 -23.21
CA SER A 14 21.25 -11.38 -24.54
C SER A 14 20.33 -10.93 -25.70
N ASP A 15 19.21 -10.29 -25.41
CA ASP A 15 18.28 -9.72 -26.40
C ASP A 15 18.58 -8.27 -26.76
N GLY A 16 19.55 -7.63 -26.12
CA GLY A 16 19.96 -6.27 -26.37
C GLY A 16 18.97 -5.20 -25.86
N ALA A 17 17.94 -5.58 -25.11
CA ALA A 17 17.04 -4.63 -24.48
C ALA A 17 17.74 -3.88 -23.34
N PRO A 18 17.57 -2.55 -23.21
CA PRO A 18 18.10 -1.80 -22.08
C PRO A 18 17.44 -2.30 -20.79
N HIS A 19 18.24 -2.57 -19.77
CA HIS A 19 17.72 -2.87 -18.44
C HIS A 19 17.43 -1.56 -17.72
N VAL A 20 16.16 -1.33 -17.43
CA VAL A 20 15.68 -0.14 -16.73
C VAL A 20 15.30 -0.53 -15.31
N ASP A 21 15.82 0.18 -14.34
CA ASP A 21 15.45 0.04 -12.93
C ASP A 21 14.90 1.37 -12.40
N PHE A 22 14.24 1.31 -11.27
CA PHE A 22 13.64 2.47 -10.65
C PHE A 22 14.13 2.62 -9.21
N ILE A 23 14.40 3.85 -8.82
CA ILE A 23 14.72 4.19 -7.43
C ILE A 23 13.88 5.37 -6.98
N GLY A 24 13.34 5.31 -5.76
CA GLY A 24 12.58 6.43 -5.24
C GLY A 24 11.72 6.10 -4.02
N PRO A 25 11.05 7.10 -3.47
CA PRO A 25 10.31 6.98 -2.22
C PRO A 25 9.14 5.99 -2.29
N ASP A 26 8.50 5.85 -3.45
CA ASP A 26 7.35 4.96 -3.61
C ASP A 26 7.80 3.48 -3.63
N LEU A 27 8.95 3.20 -4.24
CA LEU A 27 9.57 1.87 -4.19
C LEU A 27 10.04 1.54 -2.78
N ASP A 28 10.69 2.48 -2.08
CA ASP A 28 11.12 2.29 -0.69
C ASP A 28 9.91 2.01 0.21
N LEU A 29 8.81 2.74 0.02
CA LEU A 29 7.55 2.47 0.71
C LEU A 29 7.04 1.04 0.42
N GLY A 30 7.05 0.61 -0.83
CA GLY A 30 6.63 -0.74 -1.24
C GLY A 30 7.43 -1.82 -0.52
N PHE A 31 8.76 -1.70 -0.47
CA PHE A 31 9.62 -2.63 0.27
C PHE A 31 9.32 -2.63 1.77
N ARG A 32 9.04 -1.49 2.39
CA ARG A 32 8.69 -1.42 3.81
C ARG A 32 7.33 -2.01 4.11
N LEU A 33 6.38 -1.88 3.21
CA LEU A 33 5.04 -2.47 3.34
C LEU A 33 5.08 -3.99 3.14
N SER A 34 5.96 -4.51 2.30
CA SER A 34 6.01 -5.94 1.96
C SER A 34 6.16 -6.86 3.19
N LYS A 35 6.79 -6.40 4.28
CA LYS A 35 6.90 -7.17 5.53
C LYS A 35 5.55 -7.48 6.20
N PHE A 36 4.50 -6.74 5.85
CA PHE A 36 3.15 -6.95 6.36
C PHE A 36 2.29 -7.80 5.42
N ALA A 37 2.78 -8.17 4.24
CA ALA A 37 2.08 -9.10 3.37
C ALA A 37 2.00 -10.49 4.01
N ARG A 38 0.91 -11.20 3.72
CA ARG A 38 0.68 -12.58 4.14
C ARG A 38 0.25 -13.38 2.93
N PRO A 39 0.39 -14.71 2.93
CA PRO A 39 -0.02 -15.54 1.78
C PRO A 39 -1.46 -15.30 1.32
N ALA A 40 -2.37 -15.03 2.27
CA ALA A 40 -3.78 -14.80 1.98
C ALA A 40 -4.16 -13.30 1.89
N SER A 41 -3.20 -12.37 1.92
CA SER A 41 -3.49 -10.93 1.90
C SER A 41 -2.47 -10.14 1.09
N LEU A 42 -2.96 -9.24 0.23
CA LEU A 42 -2.13 -8.27 -0.46
C LEU A 42 -2.08 -6.96 0.35
N VAL A 43 -0.88 -6.49 0.68
CA VAL A 43 -0.72 -5.18 1.34
C VAL A 43 -0.68 -4.07 0.29
N LEU A 44 -1.38 -2.96 0.58
CA LEU A 44 -1.53 -1.84 -0.34
C LEU A 44 -0.91 -0.56 0.24
N SER A 45 -0.32 0.26 -0.62
CA SER A 45 -0.04 1.66 -0.29
C SER A 45 -1.31 2.51 -0.34
N LEU A 46 -1.32 3.65 0.37
CA LEU A 46 -2.47 4.57 0.33
C LEU A 46 -2.73 5.13 -1.08
N ASP A 47 -1.69 5.33 -1.89
CA ASP A 47 -1.84 5.78 -3.27
C ASP A 47 -2.58 4.72 -4.12
N LEU A 48 -2.26 3.44 -3.92
CA LEU A 48 -2.96 2.34 -4.59
C LEU A 48 -4.40 2.18 -4.08
N VAL A 49 -4.63 2.36 -2.77
CA VAL A 49 -5.98 2.38 -2.20
C VAL A 49 -6.81 3.51 -2.83
N GLU A 50 -6.24 4.70 -2.99
CA GLU A 50 -6.95 5.81 -3.64
C GLU A 50 -7.34 5.51 -5.08
N LEU A 51 -6.42 4.90 -5.86
CA LEU A 51 -6.72 4.46 -7.22
C LEU A 51 -7.88 3.46 -7.25
N LEU A 52 -7.86 2.48 -6.35
CA LEU A 52 -8.92 1.50 -6.23
C LEU A 52 -10.25 2.14 -5.85
N LEU A 53 -10.27 3.07 -4.89
CA LEU A 53 -11.48 3.80 -4.49
C LEU A 53 -12.06 4.69 -5.59
N GLY A 54 -11.27 5.02 -6.60
CA GLY A 54 -11.69 5.72 -7.82
C GLY A 54 -12.17 4.80 -8.95
N ALA A 55 -11.95 3.49 -8.84
CA ALA A 55 -12.35 2.55 -9.87
C ALA A 55 -13.84 2.23 -9.83
N GLU A 56 -14.46 2.06 -11.00
CA GLU A 56 -15.91 1.85 -11.12
C GLU A 56 -16.37 0.46 -10.64
N ASN A 57 -15.44 -0.49 -10.42
CA ASN A 57 -15.82 -1.89 -10.17
C ASN A 57 -14.92 -2.55 -9.10
N LEU A 58 -15.18 -2.21 -7.83
CA LEU A 58 -14.51 -2.82 -6.66
C LEU A 58 -15.30 -3.97 -6.03
N SER A 59 -16.33 -4.48 -6.69
CA SER A 59 -17.23 -5.48 -6.08
C SER A 59 -16.56 -6.82 -5.79
N SER A 60 -15.43 -7.12 -6.44
CA SER A 60 -14.71 -8.39 -6.25
C SER A 60 -13.63 -8.34 -5.16
N VAL A 61 -13.33 -7.17 -4.60
CA VAL A 61 -12.29 -7.04 -3.58
C VAL A 61 -12.80 -6.30 -2.35
N ALA A 62 -12.27 -6.67 -1.20
CA ALA A 62 -12.54 -6.03 0.07
C ALA A 62 -11.24 -5.47 0.66
N LEU A 63 -11.32 -4.27 1.22
CA LEU A 63 -10.18 -3.57 1.83
C LEU A 63 -10.34 -3.55 3.36
N TYR A 64 -9.24 -3.78 4.06
CA TYR A 64 -9.21 -3.87 5.52
C TYR A 64 -8.08 -3.01 6.08
N LEU A 65 -8.41 -2.02 6.89
CA LEU A 65 -7.43 -1.31 7.71
C LEU A 65 -7.09 -2.17 8.94
N VAL A 66 -5.99 -2.92 8.84
CA VAL A 66 -5.63 -3.93 9.86
C VAL A 66 -4.73 -3.40 10.98
N GLY A 67 -4.20 -2.20 10.81
CA GLY A 67 -3.35 -1.59 11.83
C GLY A 67 -2.69 -0.30 11.35
N ARG A 68 -1.82 0.22 12.20
CA ARG A 68 -0.94 1.35 11.88
C ARG A 68 0.45 1.05 12.42
N GLU A 69 1.47 1.26 11.60
CA GLU A 69 2.85 0.93 11.94
C GLU A 69 3.81 2.05 11.58
N GLU A 70 4.77 2.29 12.45
CA GLU A 70 5.85 3.21 12.15
C GLU A 70 6.81 2.59 11.13
N LEU A 71 6.90 3.19 9.96
CA LEU A 71 7.79 2.77 8.88
C LEU A 71 8.99 3.70 8.85
N LYS A 72 10.19 3.17 9.00
CA LYS A 72 11.43 3.95 9.03
C LYS A 72 11.55 4.84 7.79
N GLY A 73 11.65 6.17 8.00
CA GLY A 73 11.76 7.14 6.91
C GLY A 73 10.45 7.47 6.17
N VAL A 74 9.34 6.87 6.56
CA VAL A 74 8.02 7.16 6.00
C VAL A 74 7.24 8.03 6.98
N LEU A 75 6.51 9.03 6.48
CA LEU A 75 5.71 9.98 7.26
C LEU A 75 6.45 10.60 8.46
N PHE A 76 7.78 10.76 8.36
CA PHE A 76 8.59 11.38 9.42
C PHE A 76 8.40 10.73 10.80
N GLY A 77 8.29 9.40 10.85
CA GLY A 77 8.10 8.62 12.07
C GLY A 77 6.67 8.61 12.61
N ARG A 78 5.68 9.01 11.80
CA ARG A 78 4.27 8.83 12.15
C ARG A 78 3.76 7.46 11.68
N PRO A 79 2.84 6.85 12.43
CA PRO A 79 2.26 5.57 12.04
C PRO A 79 1.58 5.62 10.67
N TYR A 80 1.97 4.73 9.79
CA TYR A 80 1.39 4.55 8.46
C TYR A 80 0.27 3.51 8.53
N PRO A 81 -0.89 3.74 7.89
CA PRO A 81 -1.97 2.77 7.85
C PRO A 81 -1.56 1.52 7.06
N ILE A 82 -1.77 0.35 7.64
CA ILE A 82 -1.56 -0.93 6.98
C ILE A 82 -2.90 -1.42 6.46
N ILE A 83 -3.02 -1.49 5.15
CA ILE A 83 -4.26 -1.88 4.47
C ILE A 83 -4.02 -3.17 3.71
N TRP A 84 -4.86 -4.16 3.98
CA TRP A 84 -4.90 -5.42 3.26
C TRP A 84 -6.07 -5.45 2.29
N MET A 85 -5.86 -6.15 1.19
CA MET A 85 -6.89 -6.49 0.22
C MET A 85 -7.07 -8.01 0.19
N ALA A 86 -8.32 -8.42 0.20
CA ALA A 86 -8.73 -9.80 0.01
C ALA A 86 -9.85 -9.89 -1.03
N ASP A 87 -10.17 -11.08 -1.46
CA ASP A 87 -11.36 -11.35 -2.25
C ASP A 87 -12.62 -11.03 -1.42
N ALA A 88 -13.61 -10.39 -2.04
CA ALA A 88 -14.80 -9.92 -1.33
C ALA A 88 -15.75 -11.05 -0.91
N GLU A 89 -15.72 -12.20 -1.60
CA GLU A 89 -16.59 -13.34 -1.31
C GLU A 89 -15.96 -14.28 -0.28
N THR A 90 -14.65 -14.56 -0.44
CA THR A 90 -13.97 -15.55 0.40
C THR A 90 -13.24 -14.94 1.60
N GLY A 91 -12.93 -13.64 1.56
CA GLY A 91 -12.18 -12.96 2.61
C GLY A 91 -10.75 -13.49 2.75
N PHE A 92 -10.29 -13.60 4.01
CA PHE A 92 -8.97 -14.15 4.32
C PHE A 92 -9.07 -15.62 4.68
N ASP A 93 -8.21 -16.44 4.06
CA ASP A 93 -8.04 -17.88 4.37
C ASP A 93 -6.77 -18.08 5.20
N PHE A 94 -6.78 -17.55 6.44
CA PHE A 94 -5.66 -17.70 7.36
C PHE A 94 -5.75 -19.02 8.12
N LEU A 95 -4.61 -19.68 8.26
CA LEU A 95 -4.49 -20.87 9.07
C LEU A 95 -4.43 -20.53 10.58
N PRO A 96 -4.87 -21.43 11.49
CA PRO A 96 -4.94 -21.13 12.93
C PRO A 96 -3.65 -20.57 13.51
N TRP A 97 -2.50 -21.10 13.13
CA TRP A 97 -1.20 -20.60 13.61
C TRP A 97 -0.78 -19.24 13.04
N GLU A 98 -1.31 -18.83 11.88
CA GLU A 98 -1.12 -17.48 11.34
C GLU A 98 -1.92 -16.47 12.16
N ILE A 99 -3.12 -16.83 12.58
CA ILE A 99 -3.97 -16.01 13.45
C ILE A 99 -3.30 -15.84 14.82
N GLU A 100 -2.79 -16.92 15.42
CA GLU A 100 -2.11 -16.87 16.70
C GLU A 100 -0.78 -16.09 16.68
N SER A 101 -0.08 -16.08 15.56
CA SER A 101 1.25 -15.49 15.43
C SER A 101 1.28 -13.98 15.21
N CYS A 102 0.15 -13.37 14.83
CA CYS A 102 0.13 -11.96 14.41
C CYS A 102 -1.19 -11.27 14.78
N SER A 103 -1.09 -10.18 15.54
CA SER A 103 -2.26 -9.41 15.98
C SER A 103 -3.07 -8.82 14.80
N MET A 104 -2.41 -8.45 13.72
CA MET A 104 -3.10 -7.95 12.52
C MET A 104 -3.92 -9.05 11.85
N THR A 105 -3.40 -10.28 11.79
CA THR A 105 -4.12 -11.44 11.26
C THR A 105 -5.35 -11.76 12.10
N ALA A 106 -5.18 -11.79 13.44
CA ALA A 106 -6.29 -11.99 14.36
C ALA A 106 -7.36 -10.90 14.21
N SER A 107 -6.95 -9.63 14.12
CA SER A 107 -7.87 -8.51 13.93
C SER A 107 -8.61 -8.60 12.60
N ALA A 108 -7.93 -8.99 11.51
CA ALA A 108 -8.52 -9.08 10.18
C ALA A 108 -9.53 -10.23 10.04
N THR A 109 -9.30 -11.34 10.77
CA THR A 109 -10.18 -12.52 10.73
C THR A 109 -11.60 -12.19 11.21
N ASP A 110 -11.71 -11.36 12.25
CA ASP A 110 -13.01 -11.00 12.85
C ASP A 110 -13.57 -9.66 12.31
N ALA A 111 -12.83 -8.96 11.44
CA ALA A 111 -13.22 -7.65 10.95
C ALA A 111 -14.14 -7.73 9.75
N SER A 112 -15.05 -6.75 9.66
CA SER A 112 -15.72 -6.43 8.42
C SER A 112 -14.82 -5.57 7.51
N PRO A 113 -15.00 -5.60 6.19
CA PRO A 113 -14.31 -4.67 5.29
C PRO A 113 -14.44 -3.23 5.76
N THR A 114 -13.35 -2.47 5.65
CA THR A 114 -13.34 -1.06 6.02
C THR A 114 -14.11 -0.26 4.99
N ASP A 115 -15.02 0.59 5.44
CA ASP A 115 -15.81 1.43 4.54
C ASP A 115 -14.93 2.46 3.79
N HIS A 116 -15.43 2.90 2.64
CA HIS A 116 -14.70 3.81 1.75
C HIS A 116 -14.47 5.19 2.38
N GLU A 117 -15.36 5.65 3.25
CA GLU A 117 -15.23 6.96 3.91
C GLU A 117 -14.06 6.93 4.90
N THR A 118 -13.95 5.89 5.70
CA THR A 118 -12.82 5.67 6.61
C THR A 118 -11.49 5.60 5.85
N LEU A 119 -11.43 4.89 4.72
CA LEU A 119 -10.21 4.81 3.90
C LEU A 119 -9.84 6.16 3.27
N ARG A 120 -10.81 6.91 2.75
CA ARG A 120 -10.59 8.27 2.24
C ARG A 120 -10.12 9.21 3.34
N GLY A 121 -10.72 9.13 4.53
CA GLY A 121 -10.27 9.88 5.70
C GLY A 121 -8.79 9.65 6.03
N ALA A 122 -8.32 8.41 5.99
CA ALA A 122 -6.91 8.09 6.22
C ALA A 122 -5.97 8.71 5.16
N ILE A 123 -6.39 8.76 3.90
CA ILE A 123 -5.66 9.39 2.80
C ILE A 123 -5.59 10.91 3.01
N ASP A 124 -6.73 11.52 3.30
CA ASP A 124 -6.85 12.98 3.49
C ASP A 124 -6.06 13.44 4.71
N ASP A 125 -6.09 12.70 5.81
CA ASP A 125 -5.30 12.98 7.03
C ASP A 125 -3.80 12.95 6.73
N MET A 126 -3.33 11.96 5.97
CA MET A 126 -1.93 11.87 5.56
C MET A 126 -1.53 13.06 4.68
N ARG A 127 -2.34 13.43 3.70
CA ARG A 127 -2.09 14.58 2.83
C ARG A 127 -2.05 15.88 3.61
N LEU A 128 -3.02 16.07 4.48
CA LEU A 128 -3.09 17.24 5.34
C LEU A 128 -1.87 17.35 6.24
N TYR A 129 -1.41 16.25 6.81
CA TYR A 129 -0.19 16.20 7.61
C TYR A 129 1.04 16.59 6.78
N LEU A 130 1.22 16.00 5.61
CA LEU A 130 2.37 16.29 4.74
C LEU A 130 2.37 17.74 4.26
N SER A 131 1.23 18.26 3.84
CA SER A 131 1.09 19.66 3.40
C SER A 131 1.37 20.64 4.55
N LYS A 132 0.68 20.51 5.68
CA LYS A 132 0.78 21.47 6.78
C LYS A 132 2.11 21.43 7.53
N MET A 133 2.65 20.23 7.75
CA MET A 133 3.82 20.07 8.61
C MET A 133 5.14 20.05 7.83
N HIS A 134 5.10 19.71 6.54
CA HIS A 134 6.31 19.51 5.74
C HIS A 134 6.27 20.23 4.39
N GLY A 135 5.19 20.92 4.05
CA GLY A 135 5.03 21.65 2.77
C GLY A 135 5.06 20.72 1.55
N ILE A 136 4.74 19.45 1.75
CA ILE A 136 4.74 18.44 0.68
C ILE A 136 3.31 18.30 0.14
N GLU A 137 3.11 18.78 -1.08
CA GLU A 137 1.83 18.63 -1.79
C GLU A 137 1.82 17.28 -2.52
N ARG A 138 0.94 16.38 -2.09
CA ARG A 138 0.60 15.15 -2.81
C ARG A 138 -0.80 15.29 -3.41
N GLY A 139 -0.84 15.48 -4.71
CA GLY A 139 -2.09 15.45 -5.46
C GLY A 139 -2.67 14.03 -5.56
N PRO A 140 -3.93 13.90 -6.03
CA PRO A 140 -4.49 12.58 -6.28
C PRO A 140 -3.65 11.84 -7.32
N PHE A 141 -3.38 10.57 -7.04
CA PHE A 141 -2.72 9.70 -8.01
C PHE A 141 -3.64 9.55 -9.24
N ARG A 142 -3.09 9.74 -10.43
CA ARG A 142 -3.83 9.59 -11.69
C ARG A 142 -3.05 8.66 -12.60
N ILE A 143 -3.74 7.68 -13.17
CA ILE A 143 -3.19 6.90 -14.28
C ILE A 143 -3.15 7.85 -15.48
N GLY A 144 -1.95 8.17 -15.95
CA GLY A 144 -1.79 8.95 -17.18
C GLY A 144 -2.39 8.19 -18.37
N HIS A 145 -3.16 8.87 -19.17
CA HIS A 145 -3.62 8.36 -20.47
C HIS A 145 -2.60 8.70 -21.53
#